data_d7993a1589e7e451953299192ad4ecc9
#
_entry.id   d7993a1589e7e451953299192ad4ecc9
#
_cell.length_a   1.000
_cell.length_b   1.000
_cell.length_c   1.000
_cell.angle_alpha   90.00
_cell.angle_beta   90.00
_cell.angle_gamma   90.00
#
_symmetry.space_group_name_H-M   'P 1'
#
loop_
_entity.id
_entity.type
_entity.pdbx_description
1 polymer ?
#
loop_
_entity_poly.entity_id
_entity_poly.type
_entity_poly.pdbx_seq_one_letter_code
_entity_poly.pdbx_strand_id
1 'polypeptide(L)'
;NCITTQGTWYSETIQAADFMKEYAKNFQTALVEHTNWWNTYWEKSQIHLPDPVLENQWYLEMYKFGSASRKNAPPICLQAVWTADNGQTPPWRGDFHNDLNTQLSYWPGYSANHLEESRVFTDWLWKIKDNGEDFTRRFFKVEGLNVPCIATLEGKAIGGWSPYSHQPTTSGWLAHHFYQQWKYEADTKFLESQAYPWVKEVARYFENVSVKDAKNKRKLPLSTSPEINDNELDAWFQKTTNYDLANIRFTYTA
;
A
#
# COMPACT_ATOMS: atom_id res chain seq x y z
N ASN A 1 -5.13 19.13 5.59
CA ASN A 1 -6.37 18.43 5.21
C ASN A 1 -6.36 18.14 3.72
N CYS A 2 -6.33 16.87 3.34
CA CYS A 2 -6.49 16.45 1.97
C CYS A 2 -8.00 16.33 1.68
N ILE A 3 -8.50 17.07 0.69
CA ILE A 3 -9.87 16.92 0.22
C ILE A 3 -9.83 15.85 -0.86
N THR A 4 -10.47 14.72 -0.59
CA THR A 4 -10.71 13.70 -1.59
C THR A 4 -12.18 13.70 -1.94
N THR A 5 -12.49 14.03 -3.17
CA THR A 5 -13.85 14.03 -3.69
C THR A 5 -13.96 12.98 -4.79
N GLN A 6 -15.08 12.25 -4.80
CA GLN A 6 -15.48 11.42 -5.92
C GLN A 6 -16.60 12.16 -6.66
N GLY A 7 -16.27 12.80 -7.75
CA GLY A 7 -17.25 13.58 -8.51
C GLY A 7 -16.74 13.97 -9.89
N THR A 8 -17.48 14.83 -10.58
CA THR A 8 -16.98 15.44 -11.80
C THR A 8 -15.93 16.51 -11.47
N TRP A 9 -14.94 16.69 -12.31
CA TRP A 9 -13.88 17.70 -12.13
C TRP A 9 -14.41 19.07 -11.73
N TYR A 10 -15.54 19.49 -12.31
CA TYR A 10 -16.17 20.78 -12.03
C TYR A 10 -16.73 20.86 -10.59
N SER A 11 -17.44 19.82 -10.13
CA SER A 11 -17.99 19.78 -8.76
C SER A 11 -16.90 19.71 -7.70
N GLU A 12 -15.82 19.02 -7.97
CA GLU A 12 -14.65 18.93 -7.08
C GLU A 12 -13.92 20.27 -6.94
N THR A 13 -13.78 21.00 -8.04
CA THR A 13 -13.16 22.35 -8.03
C THR A 13 -13.98 23.33 -7.20
N ILE A 14 -15.32 23.30 -7.31
CA ILE A 14 -16.21 24.15 -6.48
C ILE A 14 -16.10 23.80 -5.02
N GLN A 15 -16.17 22.51 -4.66
CA GLN A 15 -16.05 22.05 -3.29
C GLN A 15 -14.70 22.44 -2.67
N ALA A 16 -13.61 22.32 -3.41
CA ALA A 16 -12.29 22.75 -2.97
C ALA A 16 -12.23 24.27 -2.74
N ALA A 17 -12.81 25.07 -3.63
CA ALA A 17 -12.86 26.53 -3.49
C ALA A 17 -13.68 26.97 -2.28
N ASP A 18 -14.83 26.35 -2.03
CA ASP A 18 -15.68 26.66 -0.88
C ASP A 18 -15.02 26.23 0.44
N PHE A 19 -14.37 25.10 0.46
CA PHE A 19 -13.56 24.67 1.59
C PHE A 19 -12.43 25.67 1.88
N MET A 20 -11.70 26.13 0.88
CA MET A 20 -10.63 27.13 1.05
C MET A 20 -11.15 28.47 1.55
N LYS A 21 -12.33 28.91 1.12
CA LYS A 21 -12.98 30.13 1.63
C LYS A 21 -13.34 29.99 3.11
N GLU A 22 -13.87 28.85 3.51
CA GLU A 22 -14.22 28.58 4.92
C GLU A 22 -12.97 28.53 5.80
N TYR A 23 -11.92 27.86 5.35
CA TYR A 23 -10.62 27.85 6.05
C TYR A 23 -9.99 29.24 6.17
N ALA A 24 -10.06 30.05 5.12
CA ALA A 24 -9.54 31.43 5.16
C ALA A 24 -10.26 32.30 6.20
N LYS A 25 -11.56 32.12 6.39
CA LYS A 25 -12.33 32.84 7.44
C LYS A 25 -11.92 32.45 8.85
N ASN A 26 -11.51 31.19 9.05
CA ASN A 26 -11.20 30.61 10.35
C ASN A 26 -9.72 30.26 10.50
N PHE A 27 -8.81 31.02 9.85
CA PHE A 27 -7.38 30.70 9.77
C PHE A 27 -6.74 30.43 11.14
N GLN A 28 -7.04 31.25 12.16
CA GLN A 28 -6.47 31.07 13.49
C GLN A 28 -6.90 29.75 14.14
N THR A 29 -8.16 29.37 14.00
CA THR A 29 -8.65 28.07 14.48
C THR A 29 -7.97 26.93 13.73
N ALA A 30 -7.89 27.02 12.41
CA ALA A 30 -7.22 26.01 11.59
C ALA A 30 -5.73 25.87 11.93
N LEU A 31 -5.05 26.98 12.22
CA LEU A 31 -3.65 26.98 12.64
C LEU A 31 -3.47 26.26 14.00
N VAL A 32 -4.34 26.53 14.96
CA VAL A 32 -4.32 25.87 16.27
C VAL A 32 -4.56 24.36 16.13
N GLU A 33 -5.56 23.95 15.36
CA GLU A 33 -5.85 22.54 15.09
C GLU A 33 -4.67 21.84 14.39
N HIS A 34 -4.08 22.49 13.40
CA HIS A 34 -2.90 22.00 12.69
C HIS A 34 -1.71 21.82 13.63
N THR A 35 -1.41 22.83 14.46
CA THR A 35 -0.33 22.77 15.43
C THR A 35 -0.54 21.67 16.46
N ASN A 36 -1.75 21.54 16.99
CA ASN A 36 -2.10 20.51 17.97
C ASN A 36 -1.95 19.10 17.36
N TRP A 37 -2.38 18.93 16.10
CA TRP A 37 -2.21 17.64 15.43
C TRP A 37 -0.73 17.26 15.30
N TRP A 38 0.14 18.21 14.85
CA TRP A 38 1.56 17.95 14.71
C TRP A 38 2.25 17.71 16.07
N ASN A 39 1.86 18.41 17.12
CA ASN A 39 2.37 18.15 18.46
C ASN A 39 2.05 16.71 18.88
N THR A 40 0.78 16.29 18.76
CA THR A 40 0.37 14.90 19.06
C THR A 40 1.10 13.88 18.19
N TYR A 41 1.33 14.19 16.92
CA TYR A 41 2.08 13.33 16.01
C TYR A 41 3.53 13.13 16.49
N TRP A 42 4.23 14.20 16.83
CA TRP A 42 5.62 14.14 17.27
C TRP A 42 5.81 13.58 18.69
N GLU A 43 4.79 13.64 19.53
CA GLU A 43 4.79 13.01 20.84
C GLU A 43 4.81 11.47 20.79
N LYS A 44 4.34 10.88 19.68
CA LYS A 44 4.29 9.42 19.52
C LYS A 44 5.67 8.76 19.42
N SER A 45 6.64 9.45 18.82
CA SER A 45 7.96 8.89 18.53
C SER A 45 8.99 9.98 18.28
N GLN A 46 10.16 9.83 18.89
CA GLN A 46 11.30 10.72 18.75
C GLN A 46 12.58 9.90 18.75
N ILE A 47 13.60 10.37 18.03
CA ILE A 47 14.94 9.80 18.06
C ILE A 47 15.97 10.87 18.35
N HIS A 48 17.09 10.44 18.92
CA HIS A 48 18.31 11.24 19.02
C HIS A 48 19.49 10.39 18.57
N LEU A 49 20.20 10.84 17.54
CA LEU A 49 21.32 10.13 16.97
C LEU A 49 22.61 10.95 17.08
N PRO A 50 23.78 10.30 17.25
CA PRO A 50 25.06 11.00 17.23
C PRO A 50 25.35 11.71 15.90
N ASP A 51 24.78 11.22 14.78
CA ASP A 51 24.90 11.80 13.46
C ASP A 51 23.67 12.69 13.17
N PRO A 52 23.84 14.03 13.13
CA PRO A 52 22.73 14.95 12.93
C PRO A 52 22.15 14.88 11.51
N VAL A 53 22.87 14.36 10.51
CA VAL A 53 22.36 14.19 9.14
C VAL A 53 21.33 13.05 9.12
N LEU A 54 21.65 11.94 9.78
CA LEU A 54 20.72 10.80 9.88
C LEU A 54 19.52 11.14 10.75
N GLU A 55 19.70 11.88 11.85
CA GLU A 55 18.60 12.33 12.69
C GLU A 55 17.65 13.24 11.90
N ASN A 56 18.18 14.26 11.20
CA ASN A 56 17.39 15.12 10.35
C ASN A 56 16.65 14.36 9.24
N GLN A 57 17.31 13.39 8.62
CA GLN A 57 16.68 12.56 7.59
C GLN A 57 15.47 11.80 8.15
N TRP A 58 15.60 11.22 9.34
CA TRP A 58 14.47 10.53 9.98
C TRP A 58 13.28 11.46 10.22
N TYR A 59 13.52 12.66 10.78
CA TYR A 59 12.45 13.63 11.01
C TYR A 59 11.79 14.11 9.70
N LEU A 60 12.58 14.33 8.63
CA LEU A 60 12.06 14.69 7.31
C LEU A 60 11.19 13.57 6.71
N GLU A 61 11.60 12.31 6.82
CA GLU A 61 10.80 11.18 6.31
C GLU A 61 9.51 11.00 7.12
N MET A 62 9.56 11.13 8.44
CA MET A 62 8.36 11.09 9.28
C MET A 62 7.43 12.27 9.02
N TYR A 63 7.96 13.46 8.77
CA TYR A 63 7.15 14.61 8.34
C TYR A 63 6.43 14.34 7.01
N LYS A 64 7.13 13.80 6.01
CA LYS A 64 6.54 13.41 4.73
C LYS A 64 5.46 12.35 4.91
N PHE A 65 5.72 11.33 5.71
CA PHE A 65 4.76 10.29 6.02
C PHE A 65 3.49 10.86 6.67
N GLY A 66 3.62 11.62 7.75
CA GLY A 66 2.49 12.28 8.40
C GLY A 66 1.75 13.29 7.53
N SER A 67 2.42 13.90 6.54
CA SER A 67 1.78 14.80 5.56
C SER A 67 0.97 14.05 4.52
N ALA A 68 1.42 12.86 4.10
CA ALA A 68 0.82 12.09 3.02
C ALA A 68 -0.20 11.06 3.48
N SER A 69 -0.05 10.49 4.69
CA SER A 69 -0.95 9.45 5.21
C SER A 69 -1.82 9.98 6.35
N ARG A 70 -3.09 10.09 6.09
CA ARG A 70 -4.10 10.63 7.03
C ARG A 70 -5.35 9.77 7.02
N LYS A 71 -5.95 9.59 8.19
CA LYS A 71 -7.26 8.93 8.31
C LYS A 71 -8.27 9.55 7.35
N ASN A 72 -9.01 8.71 6.63
CA ASN A 72 -9.98 9.09 5.62
C ASN A 72 -9.40 9.73 4.34
N ALA A 73 -8.09 9.72 4.15
CA ALA A 73 -7.44 10.06 2.89
C ALA A 73 -7.13 8.78 2.09
N PRO A 74 -6.91 8.88 0.78
CA PRO A 74 -6.35 7.78 0.00
C PRO A 74 -4.98 7.37 0.56
N PRO A 75 -4.56 6.13 0.38
CA PRO A 75 -3.22 5.73 0.75
C PRO A 75 -2.17 6.44 -0.11
N ILE A 76 -0.93 6.39 0.36
CA ILE A 76 0.21 6.95 -0.39
C ILE A 76 0.35 6.19 -1.71
N CYS A 77 0.16 6.89 -2.82
CA CYS A 77 0.44 6.37 -4.16
C CYS A 77 1.94 6.50 -4.48
N LEU A 78 2.36 6.08 -5.68
CA LEU A 78 3.78 6.08 -6.08
C LEU A 78 4.50 7.41 -5.83
N GLN A 79 3.84 8.54 -6.06
CA GLN A 79 4.42 9.88 -5.90
C GLN A 79 3.87 10.64 -4.70
N ALA A 80 3.07 9.99 -3.88
CA ALA A 80 2.37 10.61 -2.76
C ALA A 80 1.59 11.87 -3.18
N VAL A 81 1.74 12.97 -2.43
CA VAL A 81 1.12 14.27 -2.74
C VAL A 81 2.04 15.21 -3.52
N TRP A 82 3.28 14.80 -3.75
CA TRP A 82 4.27 15.60 -4.46
C TRP A 82 4.19 15.34 -5.96
N THR A 83 3.53 16.24 -6.68
CA THR A 83 3.41 16.20 -8.13
C THR A 83 4.37 17.23 -8.76
N ALA A 84 4.50 17.18 -10.09
CA ALA A 84 5.30 18.19 -10.80
C ALA A 84 4.62 19.57 -10.73
N ASP A 85 5.37 20.58 -10.28
CA ASP A 85 4.85 21.95 -10.07
C ASP A 85 4.51 22.70 -11.39
N ASN A 86 4.88 22.13 -12.53
CA ASN A 86 4.64 22.71 -13.86
C ASN A 86 3.27 22.33 -14.47
N GLY A 87 2.38 21.72 -13.69
CA GLY A 87 1.07 21.27 -14.14
C GLY A 87 1.07 20.06 -15.08
N GLN A 88 2.22 19.41 -15.27
CA GLN A 88 2.31 18.17 -16.04
C GLN A 88 1.92 16.97 -15.18
N THR A 89 1.34 15.97 -15.80
CA THR A 89 1.10 14.68 -15.12
C THR A 89 2.43 14.05 -14.76
N PRO A 90 2.65 13.69 -13.47
CA PRO A 90 3.89 13.04 -13.07
C PRO A 90 4.07 11.70 -13.78
N PRO A 91 5.32 11.20 -13.89
CA PRO A 91 5.57 9.84 -14.35
C PRO A 91 4.70 8.85 -13.56
N TRP A 92 4.24 7.77 -14.20
CA TRP A 92 3.40 6.74 -13.59
C TRP A 92 2.00 7.22 -13.12
N ARG A 93 1.68 8.50 -13.27
CA ARG A 93 0.32 9.08 -13.11
C ARG A 93 -0.33 8.86 -11.73
N GLY A 94 0.46 8.59 -10.70
CA GLY A 94 -0.04 8.43 -9.33
C GLY A 94 -0.76 7.10 -9.05
N ASP A 95 -0.50 6.05 -9.80
CA ASP A 95 -0.97 4.70 -9.54
C ASP A 95 -0.31 4.08 -8.29
N PHE A 96 -0.78 2.89 -7.89
CA PHE A 96 -0.25 2.17 -6.74
C PHE A 96 0.67 1.05 -7.21
N HIS A 97 1.96 1.16 -6.90
CA HIS A 97 2.95 0.11 -7.09
C HIS A 97 3.05 -0.71 -5.82
N ASN A 98 2.30 -1.82 -5.76
CA ASN A 98 2.18 -2.69 -4.59
C ASN A 98 3.40 -3.62 -4.40
N ASP A 99 4.46 -3.39 -5.12
CA ASP A 99 5.77 -3.99 -4.89
C ASP A 99 6.61 -3.13 -3.92
N LEU A 100 7.79 -2.68 -4.29
CA LEU A 100 8.70 -1.98 -3.39
C LEU A 100 8.16 -0.63 -2.90
N ASN A 101 7.62 0.20 -3.80
CA ASN A 101 7.35 1.61 -3.51
C ASN A 101 6.29 1.79 -2.42
N THR A 102 5.12 1.17 -2.58
CA THR A 102 4.05 1.26 -1.60
C THR A 102 4.45 0.60 -0.27
N GLN A 103 5.16 -0.52 -0.32
CA GLN A 103 5.65 -1.22 0.86
C GLN A 103 6.57 -0.32 1.70
N LEU A 104 7.59 0.27 1.07
CA LEU A 104 8.54 1.16 1.75
C LEU A 104 7.90 2.43 2.31
N SER A 105 6.85 2.94 1.66
CA SER A 105 6.13 4.12 2.15
C SER A 105 5.50 3.90 3.52
N TYR A 106 5.12 2.66 3.87
CA TYR A 106 4.41 2.36 5.12
C TYR A 106 5.26 1.67 6.19
N TRP A 107 6.34 0.97 5.83
CA TRP A 107 7.16 0.26 6.82
C TRP A 107 7.69 1.13 7.97
N PRO A 108 8.17 2.35 7.74
CA PRO A 108 8.65 3.20 8.82
C PRO A 108 7.59 3.54 9.86
N GLY A 109 6.33 3.65 9.46
CA GLY A 109 5.23 4.01 10.33
C GLY A 109 5.01 3.03 11.48
N TYR A 110 5.26 1.74 11.28
CA TYR A 110 5.13 0.73 12.34
C TYR A 110 6.18 0.92 13.43
N SER A 111 7.46 0.95 13.08
CA SER A 111 8.55 1.10 14.03
C SER A 111 8.59 2.49 14.68
N ALA A 112 8.09 3.51 14.00
CA ALA A 112 7.96 4.87 14.52
C ALA A 112 6.67 5.11 15.31
N ASN A 113 5.88 4.07 15.61
CA ASN A 113 4.63 4.20 16.38
C ASN A 113 3.57 5.12 15.76
N HIS A 114 3.60 5.32 14.44
CA HIS A 114 2.58 6.06 13.69
C HIS A 114 1.54 5.09 13.13
N LEU A 115 0.90 4.34 14.03
CA LEU A 115 0.05 3.21 13.68
C LEU A 115 -1.28 3.63 13.04
N GLU A 116 -1.82 4.78 13.44
CA GLU A 116 -3.04 5.34 12.84
C GLU A 116 -2.81 5.74 11.38
N GLU A 117 -1.66 6.34 11.09
CA GLU A 117 -1.24 6.69 9.74
C GLU A 117 -0.94 5.44 8.89
N SER A 118 -0.33 4.42 9.49
CA SER A 118 -0.07 3.13 8.82
C SER A 118 -1.37 2.37 8.51
N ARG A 119 -2.38 2.50 9.37
CA ARG A 119 -3.70 1.88 9.23
C ARG A 119 -4.42 2.28 7.93
N VAL A 120 -4.16 3.48 7.43
CA VAL A 120 -4.72 3.97 6.15
C VAL A 120 -4.47 2.99 5.00
N PHE A 121 -3.30 2.36 4.98
CA PHE A 121 -2.96 1.39 3.93
C PHE A 121 -3.70 0.07 4.09
N THR A 122 -3.73 -0.50 5.30
CA THR A 122 -4.44 -1.76 5.54
C THR A 122 -5.95 -1.60 5.38
N ASP A 123 -6.52 -0.45 5.74
CA ASP A 123 -7.93 -0.15 5.52
C ASP A 123 -8.26 -0.03 4.03
N TRP A 124 -7.38 0.57 3.24
CA TRP A 124 -7.53 0.61 1.79
C TRP A 124 -7.42 -0.79 1.17
N LEU A 125 -6.43 -1.58 1.54
CA LEU A 125 -6.28 -2.96 1.08
C LEU A 125 -7.53 -3.77 1.40
N TRP A 126 -8.08 -3.62 2.59
CA TRP A 126 -9.31 -4.27 2.98
C TRP A 126 -10.50 -3.85 2.11
N LYS A 127 -10.60 -2.55 1.81
CA LYS A 127 -11.66 -2.00 0.94
C LYS A 127 -11.60 -2.55 -0.50
N ILE A 128 -10.40 -2.80 -1.03
CA ILE A 128 -10.23 -3.31 -2.40
C ILE A 128 -10.20 -4.85 -2.48
N LYS A 129 -10.38 -5.55 -1.37
CA LYS A 129 -10.27 -7.01 -1.27
C LYS A 129 -11.14 -7.74 -2.30
N ASP A 130 -12.40 -7.34 -2.46
CA ASP A 130 -13.33 -7.98 -3.41
C ASP A 130 -12.87 -7.83 -4.86
N ASN A 131 -12.29 -6.68 -5.22
CA ASN A 131 -11.68 -6.47 -6.54
C ASN A 131 -10.42 -7.35 -6.73
N GLY A 132 -9.63 -7.56 -5.67
CA GLY A 132 -8.50 -8.48 -5.69
C GLY A 132 -8.94 -9.94 -5.88
N GLU A 133 -10.01 -10.39 -5.22
CA GLU A 133 -10.58 -11.71 -5.42
C GLU A 133 -11.16 -11.89 -6.84
N ASP A 134 -11.82 -10.86 -7.38
CA ASP A 134 -12.30 -10.87 -8.76
C ASP A 134 -11.15 -10.94 -9.77
N PHE A 135 -10.08 -10.17 -9.55
CA PHE A 135 -8.85 -10.25 -10.33
C PHE A 135 -8.24 -11.66 -10.28
N THR A 136 -8.19 -12.27 -9.11
CA THR A 136 -7.68 -13.63 -8.91
C THR A 136 -8.48 -14.65 -9.73
N ARG A 137 -9.81 -14.61 -9.64
CA ARG A 137 -10.68 -15.50 -10.42
C ARG A 137 -10.55 -15.29 -11.92
N ARG A 138 -10.48 -14.04 -12.36
CA ARG A 138 -10.43 -13.72 -13.81
C ARG A 138 -9.10 -14.07 -14.45
N PHE A 139 -8.00 -13.74 -13.80
CA PHE A 139 -6.67 -13.92 -14.37
C PHE A 139 -6.07 -15.28 -14.04
N PHE A 140 -6.00 -15.64 -12.75
CA PHE A 140 -5.37 -16.89 -12.31
C PHE A 140 -6.31 -18.09 -12.38
N LYS A 141 -7.63 -17.89 -12.58
CA LYS A 141 -8.65 -18.94 -12.67
C LYS A 141 -8.75 -19.82 -11.42
N VAL A 142 -8.47 -19.26 -10.26
CA VAL A 142 -8.55 -19.92 -8.95
C VAL A 142 -9.24 -19.04 -7.92
N GLU A 143 -9.62 -19.63 -6.79
CA GLU A 143 -10.17 -18.93 -5.63
C GLU A 143 -9.06 -18.47 -4.68
N GLY A 144 -9.35 -17.43 -3.89
CA GLY A 144 -8.46 -16.78 -2.93
C GLY A 144 -8.14 -15.35 -3.33
N LEU A 145 -7.16 -14.75 -2.71
CA LEU A 145 -6.84 -13.33 -2.86
C LEU A 145 -5.45 -13.08 -3.41
N ASN A 146 -5.37 -12.46 -4.58
CA ASN A 146 -4.18 -11.76 -5.06
C ASN A 146 -4.58 -10.40 -5.64
N VAL A 147 -3.89 -9.34 -5.21
CA VAL A 147 -4.12 -7.98 -5.67
C VAL A 147 -3.17 -7.69 -6.83
N PRO A 148 -3.59 -6.93 -7.86
CA PRO A 148 -2.67 -6.50 -8.90
C PRO A 148 -1.48 -5.75 -8.33
N CYS A 149 -0.27 -6.03 -8.83
CA CYS A 149 0.93 -5.32 -8.37
C CYS A 149 0.88 -3.84 -8.75
N ILE A 150 0.39 -3.52 -9.94
CA ILE A 150 0.12 -2.15 -10.35
C ILE A 150 -1.40 -1.96 -10.41
N ALA A 151 -1.91 -1.05 -9.58
CA ALA A 151 -3.33 -0.92 -9.35
C ALA A 151 -3.82 0.54 -9.38
N THR A 152 -5.11 0.71 -9.70
CA THR A 152 -5.84 1.96 -9.47
C THR A 152 -6.21 2.09 -7.99
N LEU A 153 -6.78 3.24 -7.61
CA LEU A 153 -7.32 3.47 -6.26
C LEU A 153 -8.41 2.44 -5.87
N GLU A 154 -9.15 1.91 -6.84
CA GLU A 154 -10.16 0.86 -6.64
C GLU A 154 -9.55 -0.56 -6.63
N GLY A 155 -8.22 -0.69 -6.72
CA GLY A 155 -7.55 -2.00 -6.74
C GLY A 155 -7.69 -2.76 -8.05
N LYS A 156 -8.01 -2.09 -9.16
CA LYS A 156 -8.08 -2.71 -10.48
C LYS A 156 -6.73 -2.69 -11.15
N ALA A 157 -6.40 -3.76 -11.89
CA ALA A 157 -5.15 -3.84 -12.65
C ALA A 157 -5.06 -2.75 -13.71
N ILE A 158 -3.91 -2.09 -13.78
CA ILE A 158 -3.57 -1.14 -14.84
C ILE A 158 -2.78 -1.89 -15.92
N GLY A 159 -3.19 -1.73 -17.17
CA GLY A 159 -2.52 -2.35 -18.31
C GLY A 159 -1.17 -1.71 -18.62
N GLY A 160 -0.42 -2.34 -19.53
CA GLY A 160 0.86 -1.86 -20.03
C GLY A 160 2.04 -2.72 -19.61
N TRP A 161 2.23 -2.96 -18.32
CA TRP A 161 3.30 -3.81 -17.78
C TRP A 161 2.72 -5.13 -17.24
N SER A 162 2.41 -6.05 -18.15
CA SER A 162 1.75 -7.31 -17.78
C SER A 162 2.51 -8.14 -16.75
N PRO A 163 3.85 -8.34 -16.84
CA PRO A 163 4.59 -9.09 -15.82
C PRO A 163 4.46 -8.50 -14.42
N TYR A 164 4.41 -7.18 -14.31
CA TYR A 164 4.22 -6.48 -13.05
C TYR A 164 2.79 -6.57 -12.54
N SER A 165 1.83 -6.13 -13.36
CA SER A 165 0.42 -6.10 -12.96
C SER A 165 -0.09 -7.47 -12.53
N HIS A 166 0.44 -8.55 -13.14
CA HIS A 166 0.00 -9.92 -12.91
C HIS A 166 0.97 -10.75 -12.06
N GLN A 167 1.79 -10.09 -11.25
CA GLN A 167 2.70 -10.77 -10.34
C GLN A 167 1.95 -11.72 -9.39
N PRO A 168 2.35 -13.01 -9.30
CA PRO A 168 1.55 -14.00 -8.60
C PRO A 168 1.64 -13.95 -7.06
N THR A 169 2.58 -13.20 -6.48
CA THR A 169 2.83 -13.25 -5.03
C THR A 169 2.75 -11.88 -4.33
N THR A 170 2.26 -10.87 -5.01
CA THR A 170 2.10 -9.50 -4.47
C THR A 170 1.35 -9.50 -3.14
N SER A 171 0.22 -10.21 -3.04
CA SER A 171 -0.58 -10.23 -1.82
C SER A 171 0.09 -10.90 -0.63
N GLY A 172 1.06 -11.79 -0.87
CA GLY A 172 1.91 -12.34 0.18
C GLY A 172 2.81 -11.28 0.81
N TRP A 173 3.31 -10.34 0.01
CA TRP A 173 4.07 -9.21 0.53
C TRP A 173 3.16 -8.20 1.24
N LEU A 174 1.99 -7.93 0.69
CA LEU A 174 0.99 -7.07 1.34
C LEU A 174 0.48 -7.63 2.68
N ALA A 175 0.47 -8.95 2.84
CA ALA A 175 0.13 -9.60 4.11
C ALA A 175 1.05 -9.17 5.27
N HIS A 176 2.29 -8.75 4.98
CA HIS A 176 3.20 -8.16 5.96
C HIS A 176 2.58 -6.95 6.68
N HIS A 177 1.88 -6.08 5.95
CA HIS A 177 1.28 -4.89 6.54
C HIS A 177 0.17 -5.22 7.53
N PHE A 178 -0.67 -6.21 7.23
CA PHE A 178 -1.68 -6.70 8.18
C PHE A 178 -1.03 -7.33 9.41
N TYR A 179 0.02 -8.12 9.21
CA TYR A 179 0.76 -8.72 10.31
C TYR A 179 1.47 -7.67 11.18
N GLN A 180 2.18 -6.70 10.58
CA GLN A 180 2.86 -5.63 11.29
C GLN A 180 1.87 -4.74 12.05
N GLN A 181 0.79 -4.32 11.40
CA GLN A 181 -0.25 -3.52 12.05
C GLN A 181 -0.78 -4.22 13.31
N TRP A 182 -1.14 -5.50 13.18
CA TRP A 182 -1.58 -6.28 14.34
C TRP A 182 -0.51 -6.42 15.41
N LYS A 183 0.74 -6.72 15.03
CA LYS A 183 1.83 -6.94 16.02
C LYS A 183 2.15 -5.68 16.81
N TYR A 184 2.07 -4.52 16.21
CA TYR A 184 2.35 -3.25 16.89
C TYR A 184 1.14 -2.68 17.65
N GLU A 185 -0.08 -2.86 17.12
CA GLU A 185 -1.31 -2.40 17.81
C GLU A 185 -1.81 -3.36 18.90
N ALA A 186 -1.54 -4.67 18.76
CA ALA A 186 -2.14 -5.74 19.56
C ALA A 186 -3.68 -5.71 19.57
N ASP A 187 -4.31 -5.15 18.52
CA ASP A 187 -5.77 -5.05 18.39
C ASP A 187 -6.37 -6.38 17.93
N THR A 188 -6.99 -7.10 18.86
CA THR A 188 -7.65 -8.38 18.58
C THR A 188 -8.82 -8.24 17.60
N LYS A 189 -9.54 -7.11 17.62
CA LYS A 189 -10.65 -6.88 16.68
C LYS A 189 -10.13 -6.74 15.25
N PHE A 190 -9.02 -6.01 15.08
CA PHE A 190 -8.37 -5.92 13.78
C PHE A 190 -7.86 -7.28 13.29
N LEU A 191 -7.24 -8.05 14.18
CA LEU A 191 -6.80 -9.40 13.86
C LEU A 191 -7.94 -10.26 13.32
N GLU A 192 -9.06 -10.32 14.07
CA GLU A 192 -10.19 -11.18 13.74
C GLU A 192 -10.97 -10.72 12.51
N SER A 193 -11.15 -9.38 12.35
CA SER A 193 -12.02 -8.83 11.32
C SER A 193 -11.33 -8.52 10.00
N GLN A 194 -10.00 -8.31 9.99
CA GLN A 194 -9.28 -7.91 8.79
C GLN A 194 -7.98 -8.71 8.57
N ALA A 195 -7.05 -8.74 9.55
CA ALA A 195 -5.73 -9.28 9.33
C ALA A 195 -5.75 -10.79 9.05
N TYR A 196 -6.37 -11.59 9.93
CA TYR A 196 -6.48 -13.03 9.73
C TYR A 196 -7.28 -13.39 8.47
N PRO A 197 -8.47 -12.80 8.22
CA PRO A 197 -9.20 -13.08 6.97
C PRO A 197 -8.41 -12.73 5.70
N TRP A 198 -7.63 -11.64 5.69
CA TRP A 198 -6.75 -11.29 4.56
C TRP A 198 -5.69 -12.38 4.33
N VAL A 199 -4.89 -12.66 5.35
CA VAL A 199 -3.80 -13.65 5.28
C VAL A 199 -4.34 -15.03 4.88
N LYS A 200 -5.48 -15.45 5.44
CA LYS A 200 -6.15 -16.71 5.12
C LYS A 200 -6.53 -16.82 3.63
N GLU A 201 -7.11 -15.76 3.05
CA GLU A 201 -7.49 -15.79 1.63
C GLU A 201 -6.27 -15.74 0.70
N VAL A 202 -5.18 -15.09 1.11
CA VAL A 202 -3.90 -15.15 0.39
C VAL A 202 -3.30 -16.55 0.46
N ALA A 203 -3.33 -17.21 1.62
CA ALA A 203 -2.88 -18.60 1.77
C ALA A 203 -3.70 -19.54 0.90
N ARG A 204 -5.03 -19.39 0.89
CA ARG A 204 -5.94 -20.13 0.02
C ARG A 204 -5.61 -19.95 -1.47
N TYR A 205 -5.30 -18.72 -1.89
CA TYR A 205 -4.85 -18.46 -3.25
C TYR A 205 -3.54 -19.21 -3.56
N PHE A 206 -2.52 -19.14 -2.70
CA PHE A 206 -1.26 -19.87 -2.93
C PHE A 206 -1.45 -21.38 -3.00
N GLU A 207 -2.37 -21.93 -2.22
CA GLU A 207 -2.72 -23.35 -2.31
C GLU A 207 -3.33 -23.70 -3.68
N ASN A 208 -4.25 -22.87 -4.15
CA ASN A 208 -5.00 -23.11 -5.38
C ASN A 208 -4.20 -22.84 -6.66
N VAL A 209 -3.32 -21.82 -6.68
CA VAL A 209 -2.53 -21.47 -7.85
C VAL A 209 -1.30 -22.38 -8.02
N SER A 210 -0.80 -22.97 -6.94
CA SER A 210 0.38 -23.82 -7.00
C SER A 210 0.06 -25.22 -7.54
N VAL A 211 0.99 -25.74 -8.35
CA VAL A 211 0.92 -27.11 -8.89
C VAL A 211 1.97 -28.01 -8.23
N LYS A 212 1.73 -29.31 -8.22
CA LYS A 212 2.73 -30.30 -7.73
C LYS A 212 3.64 -30.72 -8.87
N ASP A 213 4.94 -30.72 -8.63
CA ASP A 213 5.94 -31.27 -9.54
C ASP A 213 6.03 -32.82 -9.42
N ALA A 214 6.91 -33.42 -10.23
CA ALA A 214 7.13 -34.86 -10.23
C ALA A 214 7.64 -35.43 -8.89
N LYS A 215 8.16 -34.57 -8.00
CA LYS A 215 8.62 -34.93 -6.64
C LYS A 215 7.56 -34.59 -5.58
N ASN A 216 6.32 -34.32 -6.00
CA ASN A 216 5.20 -33.92 -5.14
C ASN A 216 5.44 -32.61 -4.36
N LYS A 217 6.35 -31.75 -4.82
CA LYS A 217 6.60 -30.44 -4.25
C LYS A 217 5.77 -29.38 -4.96
N ARG A 218 5.17 -28.48 -4.19
CA ARG A 218 4.42 -27.35 -4.76
C ARG A 218 5.36 -26.33 -5.41
N LYS A 219 4.95 -25.82 -6.55
CA LYS A 219 5.61 -24.71 -7.26
C LYS A 219 4.57 -23.82 -7.95
N LEU A 220 4.91 -22.58 -8.21
CA LEU A 220 4.11 -21.75 -9.11
C LEU A 220 4.30 -22.19 -10.55
N PRO A 221 3.22 -22.30 -11.35
CA PRO A 221 3.34 -22.66 -12.77
C PRO A 221 4.03 -21.57 -13.58
N LEU A 222 3.86 -20.32 -13.17
CA LEU A 222 4.47 -19.15 -13.78
C LEU A 222 4.75 -18.12 -12.68
N SER A 223 5.83 -17.39 -12.81
CA SER A 223 6.23 -16.33 -11.90
C SER A 223 6.73 -15.11 -12.66
N THR A 224 6.82 -14.00 -11.96
CA THR A 224 7.56 -12.81 -12.41
C THR A 224 8.34 -12.28 -11.21
N SER A 225 9.31 -11.43 -11.47
CA SER A 225 9.98 -10.67 -10.42
C SER A 225 9.95 -9.18 -10.76
N PRO A 226 9.72 -8.30 -9.77
CA PRO A 226 9.73 -6.87 -10.04
C PRO A 226 11.00 -6.43 -10.76
N GLU A 227 10.85 -5.62 -11.80
CA GLU A 227 11.92 -4.91 -12.51
C GLU A 227 13.04 -5.77 -13.09
N ILE A 228 12.84 -7.09 -13.26
CA ILE A 228 13.77 -7.95 -13.97
C ILE A 228 13.20 -8.22 -15.36
N ASN A 229 13.99 -7.89 -16.39
CA ASN A 229 13.64 -8.01 -17.81
C ASN A 229 12.43 -7.13 -18.24
N ASP A 230 12.09 -6.13 -17.46
CA ASP A 230 11.06 -5.14 -17.75
C ASP A 230 9.74 -5.77 -18.26
N ASN A 231 9.23 -5.37 -19.42
CA ASN A 231 7.99 -5.85 -20.00
C ASN A 231 8.20 -6.93 -21.10
N GLU A 232 9.39 -7.51 -21.15
CA GLU A 232 9.74 -8.52 -22.14
C GLU A 232 9.19 -9.90 -21.76
N LEU A 233 9.16 -10.83 -22.73
CA LEU A 233 8.71 -12.19 -22.47
C LEU A 233 9.58 -12.91 -21.42
N ASP A 234 10.85 -12.59 -21.34
CA ASP A 234 11.81 -13.14 -20.38
C ASP A 234 11.54 -12.66 -18.93
N ALA A 235 10.65 -11.68 -18.73
CA ALA A 235 10.17 -11.31 -17.40
C ALA A 235 9.24 -12.38 -16.79
N TRP A 236 8.72 -13.30 -17.58
CA TRP A 236 7.92 -14.43 -17.12
C TRP A 236 8.80 -15.65 -16.86
N PHE A 237 8.88 -16.05 -15.58
CA PHE A 237 9.72 -17.16 -15.15
C PHE A 237 8.93 -18.46 -15.04
N GLN A 238 9.45 -19.54 -15.62
CA GLN A 238 8.89 -20.90 -15.45
C GLN A 238 9.31 -21.56 -14.12
N LYS A 239 10.04 -20.85 -13.28
CA LYS A 239 10.50 -21.34 -11.96
C LYS A 239 10.05 -20.38 -10.89
N THR A 240 9.61 -20.93 -9.77
CA THR A 240 9.33 -20.15 -8.55
C THR A 240 10.62 -19.44 -8.11
N THR A 241 10.56 -18.14 -7.91
CA THR A 241 11.71 -17.32 -7.52
C THR A 241 11.92 -17.33 -6.00
N ASN A 242 13.06 -16.86 -5.53
CA ASN A 242 13.28 -16.66 -4.10
C ASN A 242 12.34 -15.62 -3.50
N TYR A 243 11.97 -14.61 -4.29
CA TYR A 243 10.96 -13.63 -3.90
C TYR A 243 9.61 -14.29 -3.64
N ASP A 244 9.13 -15.14 -4.56
CA ASP A 244 7.89 -15.89 -4.37
C ASP A 244 7.94 -16.78 -3.13
N LEU A 245 9.04 -17.53 -2.96
CA LEU A 245 9.21 -18.44 -1.83
C LEU A 245 9.20 -17.69 -0.49
N ALA A 246 9.79 -16.50 -0.44
CA ALA A 246 9.77 -15.65 0.75
C ALA A 246 8.34 -15.22 1.10
N ASN A 247 7.57 -14.73 0.13
CA ASN A 247 6.19 -14.29 0.32
C ASN A 247 5.25 -15.44 0.70
N ILE A 248 5.38 -16.59 0.02
CA ILE A 248 4.60 -17.79 0.34
C ILE A 248 4.93 -18.29 1.75
N ARG A 249 6.22 -18.42 2.07
CA ARG A 249 6.66 -18.86 3.40
C ARG A 249 6.14 -17.93 4.49
N PHE A 250 6.29 -16.62 4.31
CA PHE A 250 5.78 -15.65 5.27
C PHE A 250 4.28 -15.84 5.49
N THR A 251 3.48 -15.89 4.42
CA THR A 251 2.03 -16.03 4.52
C THR A 251 1.58 -17.26 5.34
N TYR A 252 2.31 -18.38 5.23
CA TYR A 252 1.97 -19.61 5.99
C TYR A 252 2.53 -19.61 7.42
N THR A 253 3.37 -18.65 7.80
CA THR A 253 3.96 -18.57 9.15
C THR A 253 3.44 -17.38 9.97
N ALA A 254 2.77 -16.43 9.33
CA ALA A 254 2.13 -15.30 9.98
C ALA A 254 0.84 -15.70 10.69
#